data_68b36c389e155398804dd3e2cb6fbcbb
#
_entry.id   68b36c389e155398804dd3e2cb6fbcbb
#
_cell.length_a   1.000
_cell.length_b   1.000
_cell.length_c   1.000
_cell.angle_alpha   90.00
_cell.angle_beta   90.00
_cell.angle_gamma   90.00
#
_symmetry.space_group_name_H-M   'P 1'
#
loop_
_entity.id
_entity.type
_entity.pdbx_description
1 polymer ?
#
loop_
_entity_poly.entity_id
_entity_poly.type
_entity_poly.pdbx_seq_one_letter_code
_entity_poly.pdbx_strand_id
1 'polypeptide(L)'
;MLELWGTIRGHDTIPQTKTNMSELDEAWAAALSEAEQKARLSGRGDIADYLSLRNSNDLLRTAGIQWLIESFTGAAADANRAGGSIQIARSDDHRFRTGTSTMVGQLITLTNGVRTLFVEAGWPRVPRDGIVHGGGLAAANIRHLGIRNASEELVLTKTSSGAPGWKSLTRSRHHLHASDVHRHISILLDIPR
;
A
#
# COMPACT_ATOMS: atom_id res chain seq x y z
N MET A 1 -40.79 16.50 -45.58
CA MET A 1 -41.15 16.24 -44.16
C MET A 1 -39.91 15.70 -43.49
N LEU A 2 -39.27 16.60 -42.71
CA LEU A 2 -37.94 16.42 -42.09
C LEU A 2 -38.15 15.84 -40.69
N GLU A 3 -37.54 14.73 -40.36
CA GLU A 3 -37.43 14.20 -38.99
C GLU A 3 -35.98 14.38 -38.50
N LEU A 4 -35.88 15.23 -37.47
CA LEU A 4 -34.65 15.56 -36.76
C LEU A 4 -34.32 14.45 -35.75
N TRP A 5 -33.18 13.81 -35.87
CA TRP A 5 -32.58 12.95 -34.85
C TRP A 5 -31.73 13.80 -33.92
N GLY A 6 -32.25 14.04 -32.74
CA GLY A 6 -31.50 14.68 -31.64
C GLY A 6 -30.51 13.70 -31.01
N THR A 7 -29.22 14.01 -31.11
CA THR A 7 -28.11 13.32 -30.44
C THR A 7 -28.08 13.72 -28.97
N ILE A 8 -28.48 12.84 -28.07
CA ILE A 8 -28.26 12.98 -26.61
C ILE A 8 -26.90 12.41 -26.32
N ARG A 9 -25.89 13.26 -26.14
CA ARG A 9 -24.65 12.90 -25.49
C ARG A 9 -24.83 12.95 -23.98
N GLY A 10 -25.09 11.83 -23.35
CA GLY A 10 -24.94 11.66 -21.94
C GLY A 10 -23.46 11.62 -21.58
N HIS A 11 -22.96 12.68 -20.99
CA HIS A 11 -21.68 12.67 -20.26
C HIS A 11 -21.98 12.04 -18.89
N ASP A 12 -21.79 10.73 -18.78
CA ASP A 12 -21.70 10.09 -17.47
C ASP A 12 -20.37 10.49 -16.85
N THR A 13 -20.41 11.55 -16.06
CA THR A 13 -19.35 11.92 -15.14
C THR A 13 -19.35 10.89 -14.02
N ILE A 14 -18.43 9.92 -14.08
CA ILE A 14 -18.15 9.00 -12.97
C ILE A 14 -17.66 9.85 -11.80
N PRO A 15 -18.34 9.87 -10.65
CA PRO A 15 -17.85 10.58 -9.48
C PRO A 15 -16.54 9.92 -9.01
N GLN A 16 -15.48 10.69 -9.03
CA GLN A 16 -14.18 10.35 -8.47
C GLN A 16 -14.31 10.22 -6.95
N THR A 17 -14.60 9.02 -6.45
CA THR A 17 -14.60 8.71 -5.01
C THR A 17 -13.16 8.56 -4.51
N LYS A 18 -12.43 9.66 -4.49
CA LYS A 18 -11.00 9.69 -4.10
C LYS A 18 -10.75 10.20 -2.68
N THR A 19 -11.77 10.30 -1.81
CA THR A 19 -11.65 11.24 -0.69
C THR A 19 -11.74 10.63 0.72
N ASN A 20 -12.33 9.45 0.95
CA ASN A 20 -12.72 9.11 2.31
C ASN A 20 -11.60 8.58 3.23
N MET A 21 -10.53 7.97 2.71
CA MET A 21 -9.46 7.47 3.57
C MET A 21 -8.46 8.55 3.97
N SER A 22 -8.14 9.50 3.08
CA SER A 22 -7.26 10.64 3.38
C SER A 22 -7.84 11.57 4.43
N GLU A 23 -9.14 11.92 4.31
CA GLU A 23 -9.82 12.79 5.28
C GLU A 23 -9.91 12.16 6.68
N LEU A 24 -10.18 10.86 6.75
CA LEU A 24 -10.24 10.14 8.03
C LEU A 24 -8.86 10.02 8.68
N ASP A 25 -7.82 9.76 7.89
CA ASP A 25 -6.43 9.68 8.37
C ASP A 25 -5.93 11.06 8.84
N GLU A 26 -6.27 12.14 8.13
CA GLU A 26 -5.98 13.53 8.53
C GLU A 26 -6.72 13.92 9.82
N ALA A 27 -8.01 13.61 9.93
CA ALA A 27 -8.79 13.85 11.14
C ALA A 27 -8.23 13.07 12.32
N TRP A 28 -7.80 11.83 12.11
CA TRP A 28 -7.17 11.00 13.13
C TRP A 28 -5.81 11.57 13.59
N ALA A 29 -4.97 11.99 12.66
CA ALA A 29 -3.68 12.62 12.97
C ALA A 29 -3.86 13.92 13.76
N ALA A 30 -4.85 14.74 13.40
CA ALA A 30 -5.21 15.96 14.13
C ALA A 30 -5.68 15.66 15.56
N ALA A 31 -6.56 14.66 15.73
CA ALA A 31 -7.05 14.24 17.05
C ALA A 31 -5.92 13.69 17.95
N LEU A 32 -4.97 12.94 17.39
CA LEU A 32 -3.80 12.47 18.12
C LEU A 32 -2.88 13.62 18.56
N SER A 33 -2.66 14.60 17.69
CA SER A 33 -1.85 15.79 18.01
C SER A 33 -2.48 16.64 19.12
N GLU A 34 -3.79 16.84 19.06
CA GLU A 34 -4.53 17.54 20.13
C GLU A 34 -4.46 16.79 21.46
N ALA A 35 -4.64 15.47 21.44
CA ALA A 35 -4.54 14.62 22.64
C ALA A 35 -3.12 14.66 23.24
N GLU A 36 -2.08 14.66 22.40
CA GLU A 36 -0.69 14.81 22.83
C GLU A 36 -0.46 16.14 23.54
N GLN A 37 -0.91 17.26 22.95
CA GLN A 37 -0.80 18.58 23.53
C GLN A 37 -1.50 18.66 24.89
N LYS A 38 -2.73 18.13 24.98
CA LYS A 38 -3.51 18.10 26.21
C LYS A 38 -2.81 17.27 27.31
N ALA A 39 -2.20 16.15 26.94
CA ALA A 39 -1.43 15.32 27.87
C ALA A 39 -0.21 16.06 28.40
N ARG A 40 0.54 16.78 27.54
CA ARG A 40 1.69 17.61 27.95
C ARG A 40 1.28 18.72 28.92
N LEU A 41 0.20 19.45 28.62
CA LEU A 41 -0.31 20.54 29.46
C LEU A 41 -0.82 20.06 30.83
N SER A 42 -1.29 18.82 30.92
CA SER A 42 -1.75 18.20 32.17
C SER A 42 -0.65 17.47 32.96
N GLY A 43 0.62 17.60 32.54
CA GLY A 43 1.76 16.98 33.25
C GLY A 43 1.89 15.46 33.00
N ARG A 44 1.15 14.88 32.05
CA ARG A 44 1.16 13.45 31.71
C ARG A 44 2.13 13.19 30.55
N GLY A 45 3.42 13.41 30.80
CA GLY A 45 4.47 13.28 29.79
C GLY A 45 4.55 11.89 29.16
N ASP A 46 4.37 10.83 29.96
CA ASP A 46 4.35 9.43 29.51
C ASP A 46 3.28 9.16 28.43
N ILE A 47 2.10 9.75 28.58
CA ILE A 47 1.01 9.64 27.61
C ILE A 47 1.32 10.45 26.35
N ALA A 48 1.87 11.66 26.52
CA ALA A 48 2.25 12.48 25.39
C ALA A 48 3.32 11.78 24.52
N ASP A 49 4.33 11.18 25.14
CA ASP A 49 5.38 10.45 24.44
C ASP A 49 4.84 9.21 23.71
N TYR A 50 3.90 8.49 24.34
CA TYR A 50 3.21 7.37 23.68
C TYR A 50 2.41 7.82 22.45
N LEU A 51 1.66 8.91 22.55
CA LEU A 51 0.86 9.45 21.44
C LEU A 51 1.73 9.95 20.30
N SER A 52 2.85 10.62 20.63
CA SER A 52 3.85 11.08 19.66
C SER A 52 4.47 9.90 18.87
N LEU A 53 4.88 8.84 19.59
CA LEU A 53 5.42 7.64 18.98
C LEU A 53 4.38 6.95 18.08
N ARG A 54 3.14 6.87 18.51
CA ARG A 54 2.05 6.28 17.74
C ARG A 54 1.82 7.05 16.45
N ASN A 55 1.70 8.38 16.52
CA ASN A 55 1.54 9.25 15.36
C ASN A 55 2.72 9.10 14.37
N SER A 56 3.95 9.12 14.87
CA SER A 56 5.13 8.88 14.05
C SER A 56 5.10 7.53 13.33
N ASN A 57 4.69 6.46 14.02
CA ASN A 57 4.57 5.13 13.42
C ASN A 57 3.47 5.07 12.36
N ASP A 58 2.34 5.74 12.57
CA ASP A 58 1.23 5.78 11.61
C ASP A 58 1.64 6.53 10.33
N LEU A 59 2.36 7.64 10.45
CA LEU A 59 2.96 8.34 9.30
C LEU A 59 3.93 7.45 8.51
N LEU A 60 4.82 6.73 9.20
CA LEU A 60 5.76 5.82 8.56
C LEU A 60 5.04 4.65 7.85
N ARG A 61 3.97 4.12 8.42
CA ARG A 61 3.12 3.07 7.81
C ARG A 61 2.49 3.57 6.53
N THR A 62 1.83 4.72 6.61
CA THR A 62 1.15 5.34 5.46
C THR A 62 2.14 5.64 4.35
N ALA A 63 3.25 6.32 4.65
CA ALA A 63 4.28 6.64 3.67
C ALA A 63 4.91 5.40 3.03
N GLY A 64 5.20 4.37 3.84
CA GLY A 64 5.80 3.13 3.35
C GLY A 64 4.87 2.35 2.44
N ILE A 65 3.57 2.23 2.78
CA ILE A 65 2.58 1.55 1.94
C ILE A 65 2.34 2.34 0.65
N GLN A 66 2.16 3.64 0.74
CA GLN A 66 1.98 4.49 -0.43
C GLN A 66 3.16 4.35 -1.40
N TRP A 67 4.39 4.43 -0.90
CA TRP A 67 5.58 4.23 -1.73
C TRP A 67 5.56 2.87 -2.45
N LEU A 68 5.21 1.78 -1.75
CA LEU A 68 5.18 0.45 -2.36
C LEU A 68 4.14 0.37 -3.48
N ILE A 69 2.93 0.81 -3.21
CA ILE A 69 1.82 0.78 -4.17
C ILE A 69 2.12 1.67 -5.39
N GLU A 70 2.63 2.87 -5.17
CA GLU A 70 2.99 3.81 -6.25
C GLU A 70 4.17 3.30 -7.08
N SER A 71 5.17 2.66 -6.45
CA SER A 71 6.30 2.08 -7.17
C SER A 71 5.87 1.00 -8.16
N PHE A 72 4.98 0.09 -7.76
CA PHE A 72 4.44 -0.93 -8.66
C PHE A 72 3.50 -0.34 -9.73
N THR A 73 2.67 0.62 -9.35
CA THR A 73 1.78 1.31 -10.30
C THR A 73 2.57 2.09 -11.35
N GLY A 74 3.61 2.81 -10.91
CA GLY A 74 4.50 3.57 -11.80
C GLY A 74 5.25 2.64 -12.76
N ALA A 75 5.86 1.57 -12.25
CA ALA A 75 6.59 0.61 -13.09
C ALA A 75 5.67 -0.10 -14.10
N ALA A 76 4.41 -0.41 -13.75
CA ALA A 76 3.43 -0.94 -14.67
C ALA A 76 3.02 0.08 -15.75
N ALA A 77 2.86 1.36 -15.37
CA ALA A 77 2.58 2.44 -16.31
C ALA A 77 3.76 2.68 -17.28
N ASP A 78 5.01 2.60 -16.79
CA ASP A 78 6.21 2.69 -17.63
C ASP A 78 6.27 1.53 -18.64
N ALA A 79 5.99 0.32 -18.19
CA ALA A 79 5.91 -0.85 -19.05
C ALA A 79 4.84 -0.70 -20.14
N ASN A 80 3.67 -0.12 -19.79
CA ASN A 80 2.61 0.15 -20.77
C ASN A 80 3.04 1.22 -21.78
N ARG A 81 3.77 2.25 -21.39
CA ARG A 81 4.34 3.23 -22.31
C ARG A 81 5.37 2.61 -23.28
N ALA A 82 6.04 1.55 -22.83
CA ALA A 82 6.98 0.79 -23.68
C ALA A 82 6.30 -0.30 -24.54
N GLY A 83 4.96 -0.33 -24.63
CA GLY A 83 4.20 -1.26 -25.46
C GLY A 83 3.59 -2.45 -24.71
N GLY A 84 3.67 -2.48 -23.39
CA GLY A 84 2.95 -3.47 -22.57
C GLY A 84 1.45 -3.21 -22.52
N SER A 85 0.69 -4.17 -21.98
CA SER A 85 -0.76 -4.09 -21.83
C SER A 85 -1.22 -4.52 -20.42
N ILE A 86 -0.55 -4.00 -19.38
CA ILE A 86 -0.86 -4.30 -17.98
C ILE A 86 -2.12 -3.55 -17.58
N GLN A 87 -3.15 -4.28 -17.15
CA GLN A 87 -4.33 -3.73 -16.50
C GLN A 87 -4.03 -3.55 -15.01
N ILE A 88 -4.42 -2.40 -14.46
CA ILE A 88 -4.17 -2.03 -13.06
C ILE A 88 -5.50 -1.85 -12.36
N ALA A 89 -5.75 -2.64 -11.30
CA ALA A 89 -6.89 -2.47 -10.41
C ALA A 89 -6.39 -2.23 -8.99
N ARG A 90 -7.06 -1.35 -8.24
CA ARG A 90 -6.73 -1.01 -6.85
C ARG A 90 -7.95 -1.19 -5.96
N SER A 91 -7.71 -1.70 -4.76
CA SER A 91 -8.69 -1.83 -3.68
C SER A 91 -8.10 -1.27 -2.41
N ASP A 92 -8.81 -0.34 -1.78
CA ASP A 92 -8.54 0.15 -0.44
C ASP A 92 -9.31 -0.72 0.57
N ASP A 93 -8.96 -0.65 1.85
CA ASP A 93 -9.53 -1.45 2.95
C ASP A 93 -9.41 -2.98 2.75
N HIS A 94 -8.46 -3.40 1.92
CA HIS A 94 -8.20 -4.81 1.68
C HIS A 94 -7.69 -5.51 2.96
N ARG A 95 -8.25 -6.70 3.22
CA ARG A 95 -7.86 -7.54 4.35
C ARG A 95 -7.12 -8.77 3.88
N PHE A 96 -5.96 -9.01 4.44
CA PHE A 96 -5.16 -10.20 4.15
C PHE A 96 -4.49 -10.75 5.40
N ARG A 97 -3.95 -11.96 5.32
CA ARG A 97 -3.27 -12.60 6.45
C ARG A 97 -1.76 -12.68 6.21
N THR A 98 -1.00 -12.40 7.26
CA THR A 98 0.43 -12.68 7.34
C THR A 98 0.68 -13.46 8.62
N GLY A 99 1.02 -14.75 8.49
CA GLY A 99 1.05 -15.67 9.61
C GLY A 99 -0.33 -15.81 10.28
N THR A 100 -0.40 -15.54 11.57
CA THR A 100 -1.64 -15.58 12.38
C THR A 100 -2.38 -14.24 12.42
N SER A 101 -1.77 -13.17 11.93
CA SER A 101 -2.29 -11.80 12.05
C SER A 101 -3.06 -11.37 10.82
N THR A 102 -4.04 -10.49 11.02
CA THR A 102 -4.82 -9.86 9.95
C THR A 102 -4.30 -8.46 9.69
N MET A 103 -3.95 -8.18 8.45
CA MET A 103 -3.54 -6.87 7.97
C MET A 103 -4.72 -6.18 7.27
N VAL A 104 -4.83 -4.88 7.45
CA VAL A 104 -5.82 -4.03 6.75
C VAL A 104 -5.06 -2.92 6.05
N GLY A 105 -5.30 -2.75 4.76
CA GLY A 105 -4.58 -1.77 3.96
C GLY A 105 -5.02 -1.78 2.50
N GLN A 106 -4.09 -1.86 1.58
CA GLN A 106 -4.30 -1.70 0.15
C GLN A 106 -3.88 -2.94 -0.63
N LEU A 107 -4.56 -3.17 -1.76
CA LEU A 107 -4.22 -4.17 -2.76
C LEU A 107 -4.16 -3.49 -4.13
N ILE A 108 -3.10 -3.77 -4.90
CA ILE A 108 -3.13 -3.59 -6.34
C ILE A 108 -3.05 -4.95 -7.02
N THR A 109 -3.79 -5.07 -8.10
CA THR A 109 -3.78 -6.23 -9.00
C THR A 109 -3.30 -5.76 -10.37
N LEU A 110 -2.21 -6.35 -10.83
CA LEU A 110 -1.63 -6.08 -12.14
C LEU A 110 -1.82 -7.33 -13.01
N THR A 111 -2.52 -7.20 -14.14
CA THR A 111 -2.85 -8.33 -15.01
C THR A 111 -2.31 -8.08 -16.43
N ASN A 112 -1.58 -9.05 -16.96
CA ASN A 112 -1.11 -9.08 -18.35
C ASN A 112 -1.47 -10.42 -18.98
N GLY A 113 -2.51 -10.45 -19.81
CA GLY A 113 -3.05 -11.68 -20.37
C GLY A 113 -3.51 -12.65 -19.27
N VAL A 114 -2.89 -13.82 -19.19
CA VAL A 114 -3.18 -14.85 -18.19
C VAL A 114 -2.38 -14.70 -16.88
N ARG A 115 -1.45 -13.79 -16.84
CA ARG A 115 -0.57 -13.57 -15.69
C ARG A 115 -1.13 -12.49 -14.77
N THR A 116 -1.07 -12.74 -13.47
CA THR A 116 -1.53 -11.78 -12.46
C THR A 116 -0.50 -11.66 -11.34
N LEU A 117 -0.20 -10.42 -10.98
CA LEU A 117 0.61 -10.04 -9.85
C LEU A 117 -0.26 -9.30 -8.85
N PHE A 118 -0.27 -9.75 -7.60
CA PHE A 118 -0.92 -9.11 -6.47
C PHE A 118 0.13 -8.47 -5.58
N VAL A 119 -0.07 -7.21 -5.22
CA VAL A 119 0.72 -6.52 -4.21
C VAL A 119 -0.24 -5.99 -3.15
N GLU A 120 -0.17 -6.58 -1.97
CA GLU A 120 -1.01 -6.22 -0.83
C GLU A 120 -0.13 -5.73 0.32
N ALA A 121 -0.52 -4.63 0.96
CA ALA A 121 0.22 -4.02 2.06
C ALA A 121 -0.71 -3.44 3.11
N GLY A 122 -0.39 -3.60 4.39
CA GLY A 122 -1.22 -3.13 5.49
C GLY A 122 -0.62 -3.41 6.86
N TRP A 123 -1.39 -3.07 7.91
CA TRP A 123 -1.04 -3.34 9.30
C TRP A 123 -2.28 -3.67 10.13
N PRO A 124 -2.13 -4.31 11.32
CA PRO A 124 -3.24 -4.55 12.24
C PRO A 124 -3.85 -3.23 12.71
N ARG A 125 -5.17 -3.08 12.58
CA ARG A 125 -5.88 -1.85 12.99
C ARG A 125 -6.37 -1.90 14.44
N VAL A 126 -6.64 -3.10 14.95
CA VAL A 126 -7.12 -3.33 16.31
C VAL A 126 -6.32 -4.47 16.96
N PRO A 127 -6.24 -4.56 18.30
CA PRO A 127 -5.44 -5.59 18.99
C PRO A 127 -5.79 -7.03 18.61
N ARG A 128 -7.05 -7.31 18.31
CA ARG A 128 -7.52 -8.65 17.87
C ARG A 128 -6.98 -9.07 16.50
N ASP A 129 -6.51 -8.11 15.68
CA ASP A 129 -5.91 -8.40 14.37
C ASP A 129 -4.48 -8.97 14.53
N GLY A 130 -3.91 -8.94 15.74
CA GLY A 130 -2.58 -9.44 16.03
C GLY A 130 -1.47 -8.39 15.87
N ILE A 131 -0.27 -8.85 15.60
CA ILE A 131 0.94 -8.02 15.45
C ILE A 131 1.64 -8.31 14.13
N VAL A 132 2.38 -7.34 13.63
CA VAL A 132 3.24 -7.55 12.45
C VAL A 132 4.38 -8.49 12.81
N HIS A 133 4.54 -9.57 12.04
CA HIS A 133 5.61 -10.54 12.24
C HIS A 133 6.98 -9.85 12.19
N GLY A 134 7.90 -10.25 13.09
CA GLY A 134 9.23 -9.64 13.17
C GLY A 134 9.28 -8.23 13.77
N GLY A 135 8.19 -7.75 14.42
CA GLY A 135 8.18 -6.45 15.09
C GLY A 135 8.15 -5.24 14.16
N GLY A 136 7.76 -5.44 12.91
CA GLY A 136 7.68 -4.38 11.91
C GLY A 136 6.50 -3.42 12.10
N LEU A 137 6.49 -2.35 11.32
CA LEU A 137 5.44 -1.35 11.32
C LEU A 137 4.23 -1.80 10.49
N ALA A 138 4.48 -2.48 9.34
CA ALA A 138 3.49 -3.00 8.42
C ALA A 138 4.02 -4.27 7.75
N ALA A 139 3.15 -5.04 7.11
CA ALA A 139 3.51 -6.20 6.30
C ALA A 139 2.99 -6.04 4.87
N ALA A 140 3.67 -6.68 3.91
CA ALA A 140 3.21 -6.76 2.54
C ALA A 140 3.53 -8.12 1.92
N ASN A 141 2.71 -8.52 0.94
CA ASN A 141 2.95 -9.69 0.12
C ASN A 141 2.96 -9.28 -1.35
N ILE A 142 3.95 -9.76 -2.07
CA ILE A 142 4.04 -9.70 -3.53
C ILE A 142 3.82 -11.12 -4.04
N ARG A 143 2.72 -11.38 -4.76
CA ARG A 143 2.35 -12.74 -5.18
C ARG A 143 2.10 -12.81 -6.68
N HIS A 144 2.84 -13.68 -7.37
CA HIS A 144 2.57 -14.04 -8.75
C HIS A 144 1.65 -15.25 -8.81
N LEU A 145 0.52 -15.14 -9.49
CA LEU A 145 -0.41 -16.25 -9.68
C LEU A 145 0.29 -17.38 -10.45
N GLY A 146 0.32 -18.57 -9.85
CA GLY A 146 0.97 -19.74 -10.45
C GLY A 146 2.50 -19.80 -10.33
N ILE A 147 3.20 -18.76 -9.85
CA ILE A 147 4.67 -18.71 -9.78
C ILE A 147 5.10 -18.46 -8.32
N ARG A 148 5.02 -19.48 -7.49
CA ARG A 148 5.29 -19.37 -6.03
C ARG A 148 6.71 -18.89 -5.70
N ASN A 149 7.72 -19.32 -6.46
CA ASN A 149 9.12 -18.95 -6.25
C ASN A 149 9.44 -17.48 -6.58
N ALA A 150 8.53 -16.78 -7.27
CA ALA A 150 8.62 -15.35 -7.51
C ALA A 150 7.88 -14.51 -6.45
N SER A 151 7.12 -15.15 -5.54
CA SER A 151 6.42 -14.47 -4.46
C SER A 151 7.36 -14.05 -3.35
N GLU A 152 7.04 -12.94 -2.69
CA GLU A 152 7.90 -12.33 -1.67
C GLU A 152 7.07 -11.77 -0.53
N GLU A 153 7.49 -12.01 0.71
CA GLU A 153 6.93 -11.43 1.93
C GLU A 153 7.83 -10.32 2.41
N LEU A 154 7.24 -9.18 2.76
CA LEU A 154 7.94 -7.98 3.17
C LEU A 154 7.48 -7.51 4.55
N VAL A 155 8.38 -6.88 5.28
CA VAL A 155 8.09 -6.17 6.51
C VAL A 155 8.59 -4.73 6.40
N LEU A 156 7.77 -3.78 6.82
CA LEU A 156 8.15 -2.37 6.89
C LEU A 156 8.89 -2.12 8.20
N THR A 157 10.07 -1.56 8.12
CA THR A 157 10.89 -1.23 9.28
C THR A 157 11.36 0.22 9.18
N LYS A 158 11.74 0.79 10.31
CA LYS A 158 12.44 2.07 10.35
C LYS A 158 13.92 1.83 10.04
N THR A 159 14.46 2.54 9.05
CA THR A 159 15.88 2.49 8.70
C THR A 159 16.73 3.26 9.73
N SER A 160 18.04 3.17 9.64
CA SER A 160 18.97 3.94 10.49
C SER A 160 18.83 5.44 10.32
N SER A 161 18.39 5.91 9.14
CA SER A 161 18.08 7.32 8.88
C SER A 161 16.73 7.77 9.42
N GLY A 162 15.91 6.85 9.96
CA GLY A 162 14.57 7.13 10.46
C GLY A 162 13.47 7.01 9.42
N ALA A 163 13.79 6.84 8.14
CA ALA A 163 12.82 6.66 7.06
C ALA A 163 12.20 5.24 7.08
N PRO A 164 10.99 5.06 6.52
CA PRO A 164 10.43 3.72 6.33
C PRO A 164 11.19 2.99 5.22
N GLY A 165 11.41 1.67 5.41
CA GLY A 165 12.03 0.82 4.41
C GLY A 165 11.45 -0.59 4.44
N TRP A 166 11.10 -1.12 3.28
CA TRP A 166 10.63 -2.48 3.12
C TRP A 166 11.80 -3.45 3.11
N LYS A 167 11.69 -4.52 3.90
CA LYS A 167 12.69 -5.57 4.01
C LYS A 167 12.07 -6.91 3.67
N SER A 168 12.72 -7.66 2.78
CA SER A 168 12.31 -9.01 2.44
C SER A 168 12.48 -9.97 3.61
N LEU A 169 11.46 -10.80 3.86
CA LEU A 169 11.54 -11.92 4.80
C LEU A 169 11.92 -13.23 4.09
N THR A 170 11.67 -13.33 2.79
CA THR A 170 11.86 -14.53 1.98
C THR A 170 13.24 -14.62 1.37
N ARG A 171 13.85 -13.48 1.00
CA ARG A 171 15.16 -13.41 0.34
C ARG A 171 16.14 -12.66 1.21
N SER A 172 17.19 -13.33 1.67
CA SER A 172 18.41 -12.76 2.30
C SER A 172 18.22 -11.50 3.16
N ARG A 173 17.02 -11.18 3.60
CA ARG A 173 16.66 -10.00 4.39
C ARG A 173 17.16 -8.68 3.80
N HIS A 174 17.26 -8.57 2.46
CA HIS A 174 17.65 -7.33 1.80
C HIS A 174 16.52 -6.30 1.81
N HIS A 175 16.86 -5.03 1.62
CA HIS A 175 15.86 -3.97 1.42
C HIS A 175 15.32 -4.04 -0.01
N LEU A 176 14.01 -3.84 -0.14
CA LEU A 176 13.35 -3.73 -1.46
C LEU A 176 13.78 -2.44 -2.12
N HIS A 177 14.27 -2.55 -3.35
CA HIS A 177 14.68 -1.43 -4.20
C HIS A 177 13.81 -1.34 -5.46
N ALA A 178 13.92 -0.24 -6.19
CA ALA A 178 13.22 -0.07 -7.47
C ALA A 178 13.55 -1.20 -8.48
N SER A 179 14.79 -1.70 -8.46
CA SER A 179 15.21 -2.85 -9.29
C SER A 179 14.41 -4.12 -9.01
N ASP A 180 14.01 -4.35 -7.75
CA ASP A 180 13.17 -5.49 -7.39
C ASP A 180 11.75 -5.33 -7.93
N VAL A 181 11.19 -4.12 -7.86
CA VAL A 181 9.90 -3.80 -8.46
C VAL A 181 9.93 -4.07 -9.97
N HIS A 182 10.94 -3.56 -10.68
CA HIS A 182 11.11 -3.82 -12.13
C HIS A 182 11.26 -5.31 -12.43
N ARG A 183 11.96 -6.07 -11.58
CA ARG A 183 12.05 -7.54 -11.72
C ARG A 183 10.68 -8.21 -11.65
N HIS A 184 9.80 -7.80 -10.71
CA HIS A 184 8.45 -8.34 -10.62
C HIS A 184 7.60 -7.98 -11.86
N ILE A 185 7.73 -6.77 -12.39
CA ILE A 185 7.06 -6.37 -13.64
C ILE A 185 7.59 -7.19 -14.83
N SER A 186 8.89 -7.43 -14.92
CA SER A 186 9.47 -8.29 -16.00
C SER A 186 8.94 -9.71 -15.93
N ILE A 187 8.78 -10.29 -14.73
CA ILE A 187 8.16 -11.62 -14.55
C ILE A 187 6.69 -11.60 -15.01
N LEU A 188 5.94 -10.54 -14.72
CA LEU A 188 4.55 -10.39 -15.14
C LEU A 188 4.45 -10.31 -16.68
N LEU A 189 5.39 -9.64 -17.33
CA LEU A 189 5.44 -9.47 -18.79
C LEU A 189 6.05 -10.67 -19.51
N ASP A 190 6.58 -11.69 -18.79
CA ASP A 190 7.28 -12.84 -19.37
C ASP A 190 8.54 -12.44 -20.17
N ILE A 191 9.20 -11.37 -19.78
CA ILE A 191 10.44 -10.95 -20.42
C ILE A 191 11.57 -11.84 -19.90
N PRO A 192 12.23 -12.65 -20.74
CA PRO A 192 13.38 -13.44 -20.35
C PRO A 192 14.51 -12.52 -19.89
N ARG A 193 15.25 -12.97 -18.84
CA ARG A 193 16.41 -12.26 -18.33
C ARG A 193 17.65 -12.49 -19.20
#